data_f67dcd7fd594624c115fd4972563c6c2
#
_entry.id   f67dcd7fd594624c115fd4972563c6c2
#
_cell.length_a   1.000
_cell.length_b   1.000
_cell.length_c   1.000
_cell.angle_alpha   90.00
_cell.angle_beta   90.00
_cell.angle_gamma   90.00
#
_symmetry.space_group_name_H-M   'P 1'
#
loop_
_entity.id
_entity.type
_entity.pdbx_description
1 polymer ?
#
loop_
_entity_poly.entity_id
_entity_poly.type
_entity_poly.pdbx_seq_one_letter_code
_entity_poly.pdbx_strand_id
1 'polypeptide(L)'
;MLFPALLTILILAGLAGLYFWAIHPNASRRRQCQEYAAWRFAHRGLWNRKEGIPENSLPAYREAVRNHYAIELDVHLTRDGKLAVFHDDTLSRMCGVPGSVESYSWEELQKMRLDGTDQRIPLLEDVLKLVNGSVPLLIELKVPNRSLALCPVAARALDRYSGPYIIESFQPFALRWFRKNRPDVLIGQLASRYGKALKINSLFKLLSSSLIVHVVSRPDFVAYNFRTADGLGIDLNQHLFRIPVFAWTVRSEKEYEVCREKQFSTVIFEGFHPDIKEIPALPE
;
A
#
# COMPACT_ATOMS: atom_id res chain seq x y z
N MET A 1 0.89 -51.47 2.44
CA MET A 1 1.07 -50.23 3.25
C MET A 1 1.99 -49.18 2.60
N LEU A 2 3.02 -49.55 1.82
CA LEU A 2 3.93 -48.62 1.13
C LEU A 2 3.25 -47.75 0.06
N PHE A 3 2.36 -48.30 -0.75
CA PHE A 3 1.71 -47.58 -1.86
C PHE A 3 0.85 -46.36 -1.40
N PRO A 4 -0.07 -46.50 -0.41
CA PRO A 4 -0.82 -45.34 0.06
C PRO A 4 0.05 -44.27 0.73
N ALA A 5 1.13 -44.64 1.44
CA ALA A 5 2.07 -43.72 2.02
C ALA A 5 2.81 -42.91 0.93
N LEU A 6 3.30 -43.57 -0.11
CA LEU A 6 3.96 -42.91 -1.24
C LEU A 6 3.01 -41.94 -1.97
N LEU A 7 1.77 -42.35 -2.21
CA LEU A 7 0.75 -41.51 -2.84
C LEU A 7 0.46 -40.26 -2.01
N THR A 8 0.33 -40.41 -0.68
CA THR A 8 0.14 -39.30 0.24
C THR A 8 1.31 -38.30 0.19
N ILE A 9 2.55 -38.80 0.19
CA ILE A 9 3.74 -37.97 0.07
C ILE A 9 3.74 -37.16 -1.24
N LEU A 10 3.42 -37.83 -2.36
CA LEU A 10 3.37 -37.19 -3.68
C LEU A 10 2.28 -36.08 -3.73
N ILE A 11 1.10 -36.35 -3.15
CA ILE A 11 0.02 -35.35 -3.07
C ILE A 11 0.48 -34.14 -2.23
N LEU A 12 1.05 -34.38 -1.05
CA LEU A 12 1.54 -33.30 -0.19
C LEU A 12 2.65 -32.48 -0.84
N ALA A 13 3.58 -33.14 -1.51
CA ALA A 13 4.63 -32.49 -2.29
C ALA A 13 4.05 -31.64 -3.43
N GLY A 14 3.04 -32.16 -4.15
CA GLY A 14 2.32 -31.43 -5.18
C GLY A 14 1.61 -30.18 -4.65
N LEU A 15 0.91 -30.31 -3.51
CA LEU A 15 0.23 -29.18 -2.85
C LEU A 15 1.23 -28.14 -2.36
N ALA A 16 2.34 -28.57 -1.78
CA ALA A 16 3.42 -27.65 -1.36
C ALA A 16 4.03 -26.92 -2.56
N GLY A 17 4.30 -27.62 -3.65
CA GLY A 17 4.79 -27.01 -4.90
C GLY A 17 3.80 -26.00 -5.49
N LEU A 18 2.51 -26.32 -5.48
CA LEU A 18 1.46 -25.42 -5.95
C LEU A 18 1.37 -24.16 -5.06
N TYR A 19 1.41 -24.33 -3.75
CA TYR A 19 1.44 -23.19 -2.81
C TYR A 19 2.67 -22.30 -3.06
N PHE A 20 3.84 -22.91 -3.15
CA PHE A 20 5.10 -22.21 -3.42
C PHE A 20 5.04 -21.42 -4.74
N TRP A 21 4.52 -22.04 -5.79
CA TRP A 21 4.30 -21.37 -7.08
C TRP A 21 3.28 -20.22 -6.94
N ALA A 22 2.19 -20.41 -6.20
CA ALA A 22 1.15 -19.40 -6.05
C ALA A 22 1.66 -18.14 -5.37
N ILE A 23 2.45 -18.26 -4.29
CA ILE A 23 2.98 -17.13 -3.52
C ILE A 23 4.24 -16.50 -4.12
N HIS A 24 4.80 -17.09 -5.20
CA HIS A 24 6.03 -16.60 -5.80
C HIS A 24 5.86 -15.16 -6.34
N PRO A 25 6.67 -14.19 -5.89
CA PRO A 25 6.63 -12.80 -6.34
C PRO A 25 7.42 -12.57 -7.63
N ASN A 26 7.45 -11.32 -8.11
CA ASN A 26 8.40 -10.93 -9.16
C ASN A 26 9.73 -10.47 -8.54
N ALA A 27 10.65 -11.40 -8.33
CA ALA A 27 11.95 -11.09 -7.70
C ALA A 27 12.96 -10.41 -8.65
N SER A 28 12.66 -10.28 -9.96
CA SER A 28 13.60 -9.72 -10.94
C SER A 28 13.91 -8.23 -10.71
N ARG A 29 12.98 -7.50 -10.07
CA ARG A 29 13.09 -6.05 -9.80
C ARG A 29 13.43 -5.72 -8.35
N ARG A 30 13.93 -6.69 -7.59
CA ARG A 30 14.28 -6.55 -6.17
C ARG A 30 15.21 -5.37 -5.90
N ARG A 31 16.25 -5.16 -6.74
CA ARG A 31 17.19 -4.04 -6.58
C ARG A 31 16.48 -2.69 -6.61
N GLN A 32 15.63 -2.47 -7.59
CA GLN A 32 14.84 -1.24 -7.70
C GLN A 32 13.93 -1.04 -6.48
N CYS A 33 13.27 -2.10 -5.99
CA CYS A 33 12.46 -2.01 -4.77
C CYS A 33 13.28 -1.69 -3.51
N GLN A 34 14.55 -2.11 -3.45
CA GLN A 34 15.44 -1.80 -2.32
C GLN A 34 15.77 -0.30 -2.22
N GLU A 35 15.79 0.43 -3.32
CA GLU A 35 15.98 1.88 -3.33
C GLU A 35 14.82 2.58 -2.61
N TYR A 36 13.58 2.15 -2.85
CA TYR A 36 12.41 2.62 -2.10
C TYR A 36 12.42 2.14 -0.64
N ALA A 37 12.89 0.93 -0.38
CA ALA A 37 12.97 0.38 0.99
C ALA A 37 13.98 1.12 1.89
N ALA A 38 14.88 1.91 1.33
CA ALA A 38 15.76 2.79 2.09
C ALA A 38 15.01 3.93 2.78
N TRP A 39 13.84 4.32 2.25
CA TRP A 39 13.00 5.40 2.77
C TRP A 39 12.07 4.92 3.89
N ARG A 40 11.57 5.87 4.72
CA ARG A 40 10.48 5.68 5.68
C ARG A 40 9.27 6.40 5.15
N PHE A 41 8.12 5.73 5.09
CA PHE A 41 6.90 6.25 4.49
C PHE A 41 5.97 6.82 5.55
N ALA A 42 5.70 8.12 5.50
CA ALA A 42 4.71 8.77 6.35
C ALA A 42 3.31 8.36 5.86
N HIS A 43 2.59 7.56 6.66
CA HIS A 43 1.27 7.03 6.37
C HIS A 43 0.24 8.15 6.26
N ARG A 44 -0.32 8.36 5.05
CA ARG A 44 -1.22 9.47 4.71
C ARG A 44 -0.59 10.85 4.91
N GLY A 45 0.75 10.96 4.73
CA GLY A 45 1.54 12.14 5.05
C GLY A 45 1.93 12.23 6.53
N LEU A 46 2.69 13.26 6.89
CA LEU A 46 3.11 13.52 8.27
C LEU A 46 2.05 14.39 8.96
N TRP A 47 0.92 13.79 9.26
CA TRP A 47 -0.25 14.45 9.83
C TRP A 47 -0.15 14.58 11.37
N ASN A 48 -0.78 15.63 11.91
CA ASN A 48 -0.88 15.89 13.35
C ASN A 48 -2.22 16.56 13.69
N ARG A 49 -3.17 15.80 14.22
CA ARG A 49 -4.49 16.32 14.60
C ARG A 49 -4.44 17.47 15.61
N LYS A 50 -3.48 17.44 16.54
CA LYS A 50 -3.36 18.48 17.57
C LYS A 50 -2.96 19.83 16.98
N GLU A 51 -2.27 19.81 15.85
CA GLU A 51 -1.84 21.00 15.10
C GLU A 51 -2.78 21.35 13.95
N GLY A 52 -3.93 20.69 13.84
CA GLY A 52 -4.90 20.93 12.76
C GLY A 52 -4.43 20.45 11.38
N ILE A 53 -3.51 19.49 11.34
CA ILE A 53 -2.99 18.89 10.11
C ILE A 53 -3.62 17.50 9.94
N PRO A 54 -4.72 17.36 9.17
CA PRO A 54 -5.40 16.07 8.99
C PRO A 54 -4.62 15.14 8.07
N GLU A 55 -4.88 13.82 8.18
CA GLU A 55 -4.37 12.81 7.28
C GLU A 55 -4.80 13.07 5.82
N ASN A 56 -4.01 12.62 4.85
CA ASN A 56 -4.29 12.77 3.41
C ASN A 56 -4.59 14.23 3.00
N SER A 57 -3.89 15.19 3.58
CA SER A 57 -4.03 16.62 3.28
C SER A 57 -2.74 17.23 2.73
N LEU A 58 -2.86 18.32 1.98
CA LEU A 58 -1.69 19.01 1.44
C LEU A 58 -0.71 19.50 2.54
N PRO A 59 -1.15 20.01 3.71
CA PRO A 59 -0.24 20.29 4.81
C PRO A 59 0.52 19.06 5.31
N ALA A 60 -0.15 17.90 5.45
CA ALA A 60 0.51 16.67 5.90
C ALA A 60 1.62 16.22 4.92
N TYR A 61 1.40 16.36 3.63
CA TYR A 61 2.42 16.06 2.62
C TYR A 61 3.57 17.07 2.62
N ARG A 62 3.28 18.36 2.84
CA ARG A 62 4.31 19.38 2.98
C ARG A 62 5.21 19.11 4.18
N GLU A 63 4.63 18.69 5.31
CA GLU A 63 5.41 18.30 6.49
C GLU A 63 6.26 17.04 6.24
N ALA A 64 5.74 16.04 5.51
CA ALA A 64 6.52 14.86 5.13
C ALA A 64 7.73 15.26 4.25
N VAL A 65 7.53 16.11 3.23
CA VAL A 65 8.62 16.62 2.37
C VAL A 65 9.66 17.38 3.18
N ARG A 66 9.23 18.30 4.08
CA ARG A 66 10.15 19.09 4.93
C ARG A 66 11.02 18.23 5.85
N ASN A 67 10.48 17.10 6.30
CA ASN A 67 11.17 16.17 7.18
C ASN A 67 11.84 15.02 6.43
N HIS A 68 11.93 15.08 5.10
CA HIS A 68 12.57 14.09 4.25
C HIS A 68 12.00 12.66 4.39
N TYR A 69 10.71 12.53 4.68
CA TYR A 69 10.00 11.25 4.65
C TYR A 69 9.38 11.03 3.28
N ALA A 70 9.47 9.80 2.78
CA ALA A 70 8.62 9.35 1.69
C ALA A 70 7.15 9.40 2.13
N ILE A 71 6.24 9.50 1.17
CA ILE A 71 4.81 9.67 1.45
C ILE A 71 4.07 8.44 1.00
N GLU A 72 3.27 7.88 1.90
CA GLU A 72 2.18 6.97 1.52
C GLU A 72 0.88 7.78 1.43
N LEU A 73 0.04 7.47 0.45
CA LEU A 73 -1.25 8.13 0.22
C LEU A 73 -2.26 7.20 -0.48
N ASP A 74 -3.54 7.48 -0.28
CA ASP A 74 -4.66 6.69 -0.75
C ASP A 74 -5.44 7.39 -1.86
N VAL A 75 -5.76 6.70 -2.96
CA VAL A 75 -6.45 7.30 -4.10
C VAL A 75 -7.75 6.58 -4.42
N HIS A 76 -8.84 7.35 -4.51
CA HIS A 76 -10.15 6.93 -4.97
C HIS A 76 -10.52 7.60 -6.30
N LEU A 77 -11.43 6.98 -7.04
CA LEU A 77 -12.02 7.57 -8.24
C LEU A 77 -13.38 8.19 -7.89
N THR A 78 -13.57 9.47 -8.12
CA THR A 78 -14.86 10.17 -7.92
C THR A 78 -15.88 9.75 -8.98
N ARG A 79 -17.16 10.07 -8.76
CA ARG A 79 -18.26 9.82 -9.72
C ARG A 79 -17.99 10.42 -11.11
N ASP A 80 -17.34 11.57 -11.17
CA ASP A 80 -17.00 12.30 -12.39
C ASP A 80 -15.56 12.02 -12.90
N GLY A 81 -14.91 10.96 -12.38
CA GLY A 81 -13.65 10.45 -12.89
C GLY A 81 -12.40 11.24 -12.48
N LYS A 82 -12.45 11.97 -11.36
CA LYS A 82 -11.28 12.61 -10.74
C LYS A 82 -10.62 11.70 -9.72
N LEU A 83 -9.34 11.92 -9.44
CA LEU A 83 -8.56 11.16 -8.47
C LEU A 83 -8.52 11.90 -7.13
N ALA A 84 -9.43 11.56 -6.23
CA ALA A 84 -9.48 12.14 -4.89
C ALA A 84 -8.55 11.38 -3.94
N VAL A 85 -7.78 12.11 -3.11
CA VAL A 85 -6.89 11.50 -2.12
C VAL A 85 -7.61 11.40 -0.79
N PHE A 86 -7.97 10.17 -0.41
CA PHE A 86 -8.76 9.87 0.77
C PHE A 86 -8.62 8.39 1.15
N HIS A 87 -8.66 8.04 2.44
CA HIS A 87 -8.41 6.65 2.86
C HIS A 87 -9.68 5.78 2.94
N ASP A 88 -10.71 6.26 3.62
CA ASP A 88 -11.86 5.42 3.99
C ASP A 88 -12.79 5.18 2.79
N ASP A 89 -13.46 4.04 2.77
CA ASP A 89 -14.54 3.79 1.80
C ASP A 89 -15.71 4.76 1.96
N THR A 90 -15.86 5.39 3.14
CA THR A 90 -16.94 6.35 3.43
C THR A 90 -16.41 7.67 3.97
N LEU A 91 -17.10 8.77 3.69
CA LEU A 91 -16.72 10.13 4.11
C LEU A 91 -17.02 10.43 5.58
N SER A 92 -17.72 9.52 6.29
CA SER A 92 -18.31 9.79 7.61
C SER A 92 -17.28 10.15 8.68
N ARG A 93 -16.14 9.44 8.77
CA ARG A 93 -15.13 9.66 9.81
C ARG A 93 -14.43 11.01 9.67
N MET A 94 -13.99 11.34 8.46
CA MET A 94 -13.17 12.52 8.20
C MET A 94 -13.97 13.75 7.82
N CYS A 95 -15.14 13.58 7.19
CA CYS A 95 -15.93 14.70 6.68
C CYS A 95 -17.29 14.85 7.38
N GLY A 96 -17.70 13.90 8.24
CA GLY A 96 -19.03 13.93 8.89
C GLY A 96 -20.21 13.75 7.94
N VAL A 97 -19.97 13.35 6.68
CA VAL A 97 -20.98 13.22 5.61
C VAL A 97 -21.18 11.74 5.27
N PRO A 98 -22.42 11.25 5.07
CA PRO A 98 -22.64 9.86 4.65
C PRO A 98 -22.23 9.64 3.19
N GLY A 99 -22.06 8.37 2.80
CA GLY A 99 -21.71 7.96 1.43
C GLY A 99 -20.22 7.74 1.20
N SER A 100 -19.91 7.22 0.01
CA SER A 100 -18.53 6.93 -0.41
C SER A 100 -17.99 8.02 -1.34
N VAL A 101 -16.66 8.09 -1.49
CA VAL A 101 -16.00 9.04 -2.41
C VAL A 101 -16.54 8.86 -3.84
N GLU A 102 -16.77 7.62 -4.27
CA GLU A 102 -17.25 7.28 -5.61
C GLU A 102 -18.68 7.76 -5.89
N SER A 103 -19.46 8.09 -4.85
CA SER A 103 -20.83 8.58 -5.00
C SER A 103 -20.94 10.09 -5.21
N TYR A 104 -19.83 10.82 -5.07
CA TYR A 104 -19.75 12.27 -5.20
C TYR A 104 -18.91 12.71 -6.40
N SER A 105 -19.28 13.85 -7.00
CA SER A 105 -18.41 14.56 -7.94
C SER A 105 -17.31 15.32 -7.20
N TRP A 106 -16.26 15.68 -7.91
CA TRP A 106 -15.19 16.50 -7.36
C TRP A 106 -15.69 17.84 -6.78
N GLU A 107 -16.61 18.52 -7.47
CA GLU A 107 -17.18 19.77 -6.98
C GLU A 107 -17.94 19.62 -5.64
N GLU A 108 -18.64 18.50 -5.46
CA GLU A 108 -19.31 18.19 -4.19
C GLU A 108 -18.30 17.90 -3.08
N LEU A 109 -17.24 17.13 -3.35
CA LEU A 109 -16.18 16.84 -2.38
C LEU A 109 -15.42 18.10 -1.92
N GLN A 110 -15.24 19.06 -2.80
CA GLN A 110 -14.59 20.34 -2.47
C GLN A 110 -15.35 21.18 -1.43
N LYS A 111 -16.63 20.93 -1.20
CA LYS A 111 -17.43 21.59 -0.17
C LYS A 111 -17.21 20.99 1.21
N MET A 112 -16.60 19.81 1.29
CA MET A 112 -16.37 19.09 2.54
C MET A 112 -15.05 19.48 3.21
N ARG A 113 -14.99 19.31 4.53
CA ARG A 113 -13.82 19.61 5.36
C ARG A 113 -13.26 18.33 5.97
N LEU A 114 -11.95 18.24 6.03
CA LEU A 114 -11.25 17.11 6.66
C LEU A 114 -11.13 17.35 8.17
N ASP A 115 -11.66 16.42 8.97
CA ASP A 115 -11.46 16.34 10.42
C ASP A 115 -11.79 17.64 11.18
N GLY A 116 -12.81 18.38 10.70
CA GLY A 116 -13.23 19.65 11.31
C GLY A 116 -12.29 20.84 11.08
N THR A 117 -11.27 20.69 10.24
CA THR A 117 -10.30 21.75 9.87
C THR A 117 -10.76 22.53 8.62
N ASP A 118 -10.00 23.53 8.21
CA ASP A 118 -10.19 24.22 6.93
C ASP A 118 -9.65 23.45 5.72
N GLN A 119 -9.01 22.30 5.95
CA GLN A 119 -8.45 21.49 4.88
C GLN A 119 -9.55 20.74 4.12
N ARG A 120 -9.30 20.52 2.84
CA ARG A 120 -10.20 19.81 1.92
C ARG A 120 -9.53 18.55 1.41
N ILE A 121 -10.32 17.64 0.86
CA ILE A 121 -9.82 16.47 0.13
C ILE A 121 -9.01 16.96 -1.07
N PRO A 122 -7.71 16.62 -1.22
CA PRO A 122 -6.94 17.06 -2.38
C PRO A 122 -7.15 16.12 -3.58
N LEU A 123 -6.88 16.64 -4.78
CA LEU A 123 -6.66 15.79 -5.96
C LEU A 123 -5.25 15.19 -5.93
N LEU A 124 -5.10 14.02 -6.56
CA LEU A 124 -3.78 13.44 -6.75
C LEU A 124 -2.84 14.41 -7.50
N GLU A 125 -3.34 15.09 -8.52
CA GLU A 125 -2.55 16.06 -9.28
C GLU A 125 -2.01 17.22 -8.43
N ASP A 126 -2.77 17.67 -7.41
CA ASP A 126 -2.30 18.70 -6.47
C ASP A 126 -1.18 18.17 -5.58
N VAL A 127 -1.29 16.90 -5.14
CA VAL A 127 -0.24 16.23 -4.37
C VAL A 127 1.02 16.05 -5.21
N LEU A 128 0.89 15.54 -6.44
CA LEU A 128 2.02 15.35 -7.35
C LEU A 128 2.76 16.68 -7.62
N LYS A 129 2.01 17.77 -7.82
CA LYS A 129 2.57 19.12 -8.00
C LYS A 129 3.28 19.62 -6.76
N LEU A 130 2.71 19.38 -5.56
CA LEU A 130 3.32 19.79 -4.28
C LEU A 130 4.62 19.05 -4.02
N VAL A 131 4.62 17.73 -4.20
CA VAL A 131 5.80 16.87 -3.92
C VAL A 131 6.88 17.09 -4.97
N ASN A 132 6.51 17.23 -6.23
CA ASN A 132 7.41 17.58 -7.35
C ASN A 132 8.72 16.77 -7.37
N GLY A 133 8.64 15.47 -7.08
CA GLY A 133 9.80 14.57 -7.08
C GLY A 133 10.74 14.69 -5.87
N SER A 134 10.42 15.54 -4.87
CA SER A 134 11.31 15.78 -3.72
C SER A 134 11.50 14.55 -2.82
N VAL A 135 10.51 13.68 -2.75
CA VAL A 135 10.53 12.41 -1.99
C VAL A 135 9.73 11.35 -2.75
N PRO A 136 10.01 10.06 -2.54
CA PRO A 136 9.24 8.98 -3.16
C PRO A 136 7.77 8.93 -2.69
N LEU A 137 6.87 8.50 -3.59
CA LEU A 137 5.47 8.25 -3.29
C LEU A 137 5.16 6.76 -3.29
N LEU A 138 4.40 6.31 -2.31
CA LEU A 138 3.73 5.00 -2.25
C LEU A 138 2.23 5.26 -2.36
N ILE A 139 1.62 4.84 -3.47
CA ILE A 139 0.25 5.19 -3.82
C ILE A 139 -0.64 3.96 -3.69
N GLU A 140 -1.52 3.95 -2.68
CA GLU A 140 -2.52 2.91 -2.55
C GLU A 140 -3.71 3.18 -3.49
N LEU A 141 -4.02 2.20 -4.34
CA LEU A 141 -5.22 2.24 -5.18
C LEU A 141 -6.40 1.63 -4.43
N LYS A 142 -7.35 2.48 -4.04
CA LYS A 142 -8.60 2.07 -3.40
C LYS A 142 -9.61 1.60 -4.46
N VAL A 143 -9.97 0.33 -4.40
CA VAL A 143 -10.88 -0.31 -5.37
C VAL A 143 -12.03 -1.01 -4.61
N PRO A 144 -12.87 -0.26 -3.89
CA PRO A 144 -13.88 -0.84 -2.99
C PRO A 144 -14.90 -1.71 -3.72
N ASN A 145 -15.32 -1.33 -4.93
CA ASN A 145 -16.35 -2.01 -5.72
C ASN A 145 -15.76 -2.96 -6.79
N ARG A 146 -14.47 -3.32 -6.70
CA ARG A 146 -13.75 -4.14 -7.68
C ARG A 146 -13.74 -3.56 -9.10
N SER A 147 -14.14 -2.32 -9.30
CA SER A 147 -14.07 -1.63 -10.58
C SER A 147 -12.64 -1.17 -10.82
N LEU A 148 -12.04 -1.61 -11.91
CA LEU A 148 -10.69 -1.20 -12.31
C LEU A 148 -10.67 0.14 -13.05
N ALA A 149 -11.77 0.89 -13.09
CA ALA A 149 -11.85 2.20 -13.76
C ALA A 149 -10.83 3.22 -13.21
N LEU A 150 -10.48 3.11 -11.93
CA LEU A 150 -9.41 3.89 -11.29
C LEU A 150 -8.05 3.72 -12.00
N CYS A 151 -7.70 2.48 -12.38
CA CYS A 151 -6.36 2.17 -12.87
C CYS A 151 -5.93 2.97 -14.11
N PRO A 152 -6.72 3.03 -15.22
CA PRO A 152 -6.33 3.83 -16.40
C PRO A 152 -6.32 5.34 -16.13
N VAL A 153 -7.12 5.83 -15.17
CA VAL A 153 -7.13 7.26 -14.82
C VAL A 153 -5.88 7.60 -14.01
N ALA A 154 -5.57 6.79 -12.98
CA ALA A 154 -4.35 6.94 -12.19
C ALA A 154 -3.08 6.84 -13.06
N ALA A 155 -3.01 5.85 -13.95
CA ALA A 155 -1.88 5.70 -14.86
C ALA A 155 -1.64 6.94 -15.72
N ARG A 156 -2.69 7.52 -16.30
CA ARG A 156 -2.56 8.77 -17.12
C ARG A 156 -2.10 9.98 -16.30
N ALA A 157 -2.51 10.09 -15.04
CA ALA A 157 -2.03 11.16 -14.16
C ALA A 157 -0.54 10.97 -13.83
N LEU A 158 -0.15 9.72 -13.52
CA LEU A 158 1.22 9.35 -13.16
C LEU A 158 2.19 9.36 -14.37
N ASP A 159 1.72 9.11 -15.60
CA ASP A 159 2.53 9.26 -16.83
C ASP A 159 3.08 10.69 -17.02
N ARG A 160 2.50 11.69 -16.33
CA ARG A 160 2.92 13.11 -16.37
C ARG A 160 3.80 13.52 -15.19
N TYR A 161 4.04 12.60 -14.26
CA TYR A 161 4.83 12.84 -13.07
C TYR A 161 6.24 12.27 -13.24
N SER A 162 7.24 13.12 -13.09
CA SER A 162 8.64 12.73 -13.24
C SER A 162 9.32 12.28 -11.94
N GLY A 163 8.63 12.39 -10.79
CA GLY A 163 9.18 11.96 -9.51
C GLY A 163 9.06 10.45 -9.29
N PRO A 164 9.83 9.88 -8.36
CA PRO A 164 9.78 8.47 -8.05
C PRO A 164 8.48 8.07 -7.34
N TYR A 165 7.84 6.99 -7.81
CA TYR A 165 6.65 6.44 -7.19
C TYR A 165 6.55 4.92 -7.35
N ILE A 166 5.85 4.28 -6.45
CA ILE A 166 5.43 2.89 -6.51
C ILE A 166 3.95 2.77 -6.15
N ILE A 167 3.32 1.69 -6.59
CA ILE A 167 1.87 1.44 -6.41
C ILE A 167 1.66 0.28 -5.45
N GLU A 168 0.65 0.41 -4.57
CA GLU A 168 0.17 -0.73 -3.80
C GLU A 168 -1.36 -0.84 -3.81
N SER A 169 -1.89 -2.01 -3.51
CA SER A 169 -3.33 -2.24 -3.36
C SER A 169 -3.61 -3.56 -2.65
N PHE A 170 -4.74 -3.62 -1.92
CA PHE A 170 -5.34 -4.89 -1.49
C PHE A 170 -5.93 -5.68 -2.65
N GLN A 171 -6.30 -4.99 -3.76
CA GLN A 171 -6.94 -5.61 -4.92
C GLN A 171 -5.90 -6.14 -5.91
N PRO A 172 -5.67 -7.47 -6.00
CA PRO A 172 -4.63 -8.03 -6.85
C PRO A 172 -4.87 -7.80 -8.35
N PHE A 173 -6.15 -7.61 -8.77
CA PHE A 173 -6.48 -7.32 -10.16
C PHE A 173 -6.09 -5.90 -10.58
N ALA A 174 -6.11 -4.92 -9.67
CA ALA A 174 -5.58 -3.58 -9.92
C ALA A 174 -4.07 -3.63 -10.18
N LEU A 175 -3.35 -4.39 -9.35
CA LEU A 175 -1.91 -4.60 -9.52
C LEU A 175 -1.59 -5.33 -10.83
N ARG A 176 -2.37 -6.38 -11.17
CA ARG A 176 -2.24 -7.06 -12.47
C ARG A 176 -2.49 -6.12 -13.63
N TRP A 177 -3.44 -5.18 -13.52
CA TRP A 177 -3.69 -4.17 -14.54
C TRP A 177 -2.44 -3.31 -14.77
N PHE A 178 -1.80 -2.79 -13.69
CA PHE A 178 -0.56 -2.03 -13.78
C PHE A 178 0.58 -2.87 -14.36
N ARG A 179 0.77 -4.11 -13.90
CA ARG A 179 1.77 -5.03 -14.47
C ARG A 179 1.67 -5.16 -15.98
N LYS A 180 0.44 -5.21 -16.51
CA LYS A 180 0.18 -5.37 -17.94
C LYS A 180 0.36 -4.07 -18.73
N ASN A 181 -0.09 -2.94 -18.17
CA ASN A 181 -0.22 -1.68 -18.90
C ASN A 181 0.88 -0.66 -18.58
N ARG A 182 1.59 -0.84 -17.49
CA ARG A 182 2.72 -0.02 -17.02
C ARG A 182 3.78 -0.94 -16.37
N PRO A 183 4.48 -1.76 -17.20
CA PRO A 183 5.41 -2.78 -16.70
C PRO A 183 6.60 -2.19 -15.94
N ASP A 184 6.92 -0.93 -16.16
CA ASP A 184 8.03 -0.23 -15.49
C ASP A 184 7.68 0.22 -14.07
N VAL A 185 6.38 0.29 -13.72
CA VAL A 185 5.93 0.66 -12.38
C VAL A 185 6.08 -0.53 -11.44
N LEU A 186 6.71 -0.30 -10.27
CA LEU A 186 6.80 -1.26 -9.19
C LEU A 186 5.45 -1.39 -8.48
N ILE A 187 5.01 -2.61 -8.26
CA ILE A 187 3.72 -2.89 -7.62
C ILE A 187 3.87 -3.75 -6.37
N GLY A 188 3.18 -3.37 -5.31
CA GLY A 188 3.16 -4.04 -4.01
C GLY A 188 1.80 -4.64 -3.65
N GLN A 189 1.81 -5.84 -3.12
CA GLN A 189 0.60 -6.45 -2.58
C GLN A 189 0.41 -6.06 -1.12
N LEU A 190 -0.66 -5.30 -0.83
CA LEU A 190 -1.11 -5.09 0.54
C LEU A 190 -1.76 -6.37 1.08
N ALA A 191 -1.35 -6.78 2.27
CA ALA A 191 -1.87 -7.96 2.91
C ALA A 191 -1.89 -7.84 4.44
N SER A 192 -2.83 -8.56 5.06
CA SER A 192 -2.96 -8.67 6.51
C SER A 192 -3.66 -9.98 6.85
N ARG A 193 -3.43 -10.51 8.03
CA ARG A 193 -4.30 -11.53 8.59
C ARG A 193 -5.53 -10.85 9.17
N TYR A 194 -6.66 -11.04 8.53
CA TYR A 194 -7.91 -10.44 8.95
C TYR A 194 -8.54 -11.21 10.12
N GLY A 195 -8.86 -10.51 11.21
CA GLY A 195 -9.61 -11.07 12.34
C GLY A 195 -11.03 -11.51 11.96
N LYS A 196 -11.68 -12.31 12.85
CA LYS A 196 -13.06 -12.81 12.63
C LYS A 196 -14.10 -11.69 12.50
N ALA A 197 -13.85 -10.54 13.11
CA ALA A 197 -14.78 -9.41 13.20
C ALA A 197 -15.01 -8.68 11.86
N LEU A 198 -14.07 -8.71 10.90
CA LEU A 198 -14.28 -8.07 9.61
C LEU A 198 -15.26 -8.88 8.74
N LYS A 199 -16.30 -8.22 8.23
CA LYS A 199 -17.31 -8.81 7.33
C LYS A 199 -16.77 -8.93 5.88
N ILE A 200 -15.65 -9.61 5.71
CA ILE A 200 -15.06 -9.92 4.40
C ILE A 200 -15.24 -11.42 4.13
N ASN A 201 -15.39 -11.80 2.86
CA ASN A 201 -15.49 -13.19 2.44
C ASN A 201 -14.32 -14.02 3.01
N SER A 202 -14.63 -15.14 3.68
CA SER A 202 -13.66 -16.00 4.35
C SER A 202 -12.58 -16.55 3.42
N LEU A 203 -12.95 -16.84 2.16
CA LEU A 203 -12.00 -17.28 1.14
C LEU A 203 -11.00 -16.17 0.80
N PHE A 204 -11.46 -14.93 0.63
CA PHE A 204 -10.57 -13.80 0.37
C PHE A 204 -9.63 -13.55 1.55
N LYS A 205 -10.11 -13.66 2.80
CA LYS A 205 -9.26 -13.60 4.00
C LYS A 205 -8.13 -14.61 3.96
N LEU A 206 -8.48 -15.87 3.66
CA LEU A 206 -7.50 -16.96 3.57
C LEU A 206 -6.47 -16.70 2.46
N LEU A 207 -6.93 -16.37 1.26
CA LEU A 207 -6.08 -16.14 0.10
C LEU A 207 -5.15 -14.94 0.29
N SER A 208 -5.65 -13.85 0.90
CA SER A 208 -4.85 -12.64 1.18
C SER A 208 -3.83 -12.87 2.30
N SER A 209 -4.24 -13.47 3.42
CA SER A 209 -3.34 -13.71 4.56
C SER A 209 -2.25 -14.75 4.27
N SER A 210 -2.53 -15.71 3.39
CA SER A 210 -1.56 -16.72 2.92
C SER A 210 -0.71 -16.27 1.73
N LEU A 211 -0.94 -15.05 1.22
CA LEU A 211 -0.30 -14.47 0.04
C LEU A 211 -0.55 -15.23 -1.28
N ILE A 212 -1.51 -16.17 -1.31
CA ILE A 212 -1.89 -16.89 -2.54
C ILE A 212 -2.39 -15.92 -3.64
N VAL A 213 -2.88 -14.74 -3.27
CA VAL A 213 -3.25 -13.67 -4.21
C VAL A 213 -2.09 -13.22 -5.12
N HIS A 214 -0.83 -13.52 -4.76
CA HIS A 214 0.34 -13.27 -5.60
C HIS A 214 0.28 -13.97 -6.96
N VAL A 215 -0.43 -15.10 -7.07
CA VAL A 215 -0.67 -15.76 -8.36
C VAL A 215 -1.29 -14.81 -9.41
N VAL A 216 -2.06 -13.81 -8.95
CA VAL A 216 -2.71 -12.82 -9.81
C VAL A 216 -1.81 -11.62 -10.05
N SER A 217 -1.23 -11.04 -8.99
CA SER A 217 -0.49 -9.78 -9.04
C SER A 217 0.99 -9.93 -9.38
N ARG A 218 1.63 -11.02 -8.95
CA ARG A 218 3.10 -11.22 -9.02
C ARG A 218 3.83 -9.96 -8.55
N PRO A 219 3.65 -9.53 -7.29
CA PRO A 219 4.13 -8.25 -6.81
C PRO A 219 5.65 -8.17 -6.77
N ASP A 220 6.19 -6.96 -6.83
CA ASP A 220 7.63 -6.68 -6.70
C ASP A 220 8.02 -6.53 -5.22
N PHE A 221 7.08 -6.12 -4.36
CA PHE A 221 7.21 -6.04 -2.90
C PHE A 221 5.89 -6.40 -2.22
N VAL A 222 5.94 -6.60 -0.92
CA VAL A 222 4.75 -6.85 -0.08
C VAL A 222 4.67 -5.77 0.98
N ALA A 223 3.48 -5.16 1.17
CA ALA A 223 3.20 -4.35 2.34
C ALA A 223 2.32 -5.16 3.30
N TYR A 224 2.83 -5.49 4.49
CA TYR A 224 2.17 -6.40 5.41
C TYR A 224 1.97 -5.80 6.80
N ASN A 225 0.80 -6.06 7.40
CA ASN A 225 0.54 -5.68 8.78
C ASN A 225 1.48 -6.45 9.72
N PHE A 226 2.49 -5.78 10.25
CA PHE A 226 3.56 -6.39 11.04
C PHE A 226 3.06 -7.10 12.30
N ARG A 227 1.90 -6.67 12.88
CA ARG A 227 1.31 -7.33 14.06
C ARG A 227 0.74 -8.71 13.77
N THR A 228 0.52 -9.00 12.50
CA THR A 228 -0.05 -10.29 12.03
C THR A 228 0.88 -11.01 11.05
N ALA A 229 2.13 -10.56 10.95
CA ALA A 229 3.15 -11.11 10.06
C ALA A 229 3.85 -12.32 10.72
N ASP A 230 3.07 -13.38 10.94
CA ASP A 230 3.49 -14.65 11.51
C ASP A 230 2.96 -15.79 10.63
N GLY A 231 3.66 -16.15 9.60
CA GLY A 231 3.21 -17.23 8.74
C GLY A 231 4.14 -17.56 7.59
N LEU A 232 4.08 -18.80 7.15
CA LEU A 232 4.97 -19.37 6.12
C LEU A 232 5.05 -18.49 4.85
N GLY A 233 3.93 -17.88 4.43
CA GLY A 233 3.91 -17.05 3.23
C GLY A 233 4.81 -15.83 3.33
N ILE A 234 4.77 -15.11 4.47
CA ILE A 234 5.61 -13.93 4.68
C ILE A 234 7.07 -14.32 4.89
N ASP A 235 7.32 -15.40 5.64
CA ASP A 235 8.69 -15.91 5.86
C ASP A 235 9.37 -16.30 4.56
N LEU A 236 8.65 -16.97 3.66
CA LEU A 236 9.16 -17.34 2.34
C LEU A 236 9.45 -16.10 1.49
N ASN A 237 8.59 -15.06 1.53
CA ASN A 237 8.83 -13.83 0.79
C ASN A 237 10.05 -13.06 1.31
N GLN A 238 10.23 -12.97 2.64
CA GLN A 238 11.38 -12.30 3.26
C GLN A 238 12.69 -13.07 3.07
N HIS A 239 12.72 -14.34 3.41
CA HIS A 239 13.96 -15.08 3.58
C HIS A 239 14.36 -15.91 2.35
N LEU A 240 13.40 -16.45 1.61
CA LEU A 240 13.67 -17.27 0.44
C LEU A 240 13.65 -16.46 -0.87
N PHE A 241 12.54 -15.77 -1.15
CA PHE A 241 12.44 -14.93 -2.35
C PHE A 241 13.16 -13.60 -2.20
N ARG A 242 13.41 -13.16 -0.95
CA ARG A 242 14.17 -11.95 -0.60
C ARG A 242 13.66 -10.69 -1.28
N ILE A 243 12.34 -10.56 -1.45
CA ILE A 243 11.74 -9.30 -1.88
C ILE A 243 11.54 -8.37 -0.68
N PRO A 244 11.55 -7.05 -0.88
CA PRO A 244 11.26 -6.12 0.19
C PRO A 244 9.86 -6.34 0.79
N VAL A 245 9.78 -6.31 2.12
CA VAL A 245 8.53 -6.33 2.87
C VAL A 245 8.44 -5.07 3.71
N PHE A 246 7.40 -4.26 3.45
CA PHE A 246 7.11 -3.02 4.13
C PHE A 246 6.14 -3.27 5.28
N ALA A 247 6.49 -2.82 6.48
CA ALA A 247 5.65 -2.98 7.67
C ALA A 247 4.64 -1.84 7.78
N TRP A 248 3.35 -2.12 7.97
CA TRP A 248 2.31 -1.14 8.24
C TRP A 248 1.38 -1.55 9.38
N THR A 249 0.76 -0.67 10.11
CA THR A 249 1.13 0.73 10.32
C THR A 249 1.86 0.82 11.65
N VAL A 250 3.06 1.34 11.65
CA VAL A 250 3.96 1.44 12.81
C VAL A 250 3.69 2.77 13.53
N ARG A 251 3.42 2.73 14.84
CA ARG A 251 2.92 3.89 15.60
C ARG A 251 3.79 4.33 16.77
N SER A 252 4.94 3.70 16.94
CA SER A 252 5.87 4.05 18.04
C SER A 252 7.27 3.53 17.74
N GLU A 253 8.26 4.10 18.42
CA GLU A 253 9.65 3.62 18.36
C GLU A 253 9.77 2.16 18.77
N LYS A 254 9.03 1.75 19.81
CA LYS A 254 8.99 0.34 20.23
C LYS A 254 8.51 -0.60 19.12
N GLU A 255 7.47 -0.23 18.38
CA GLU A 255 6.99 -1.01 17.23
C GLU A 255 7.98 -0.99 16.07
N TYR A 256 8.68 0.13 15.89
CA TYR A 256 9.74 0.25 14.90
C TYR A 256 10.88 -0.72 15.18
N GLU A 257 11.33 -0.83 16.45
CA GLU A 257 12.34 -1.82 16.84
C GLU A 257 11.86 -3.25 16.59
N VAL A 258 10.60 -3.58 16.90
CA VAL A 258 10.03 -4.90 16.57
C VAL A 258 10.07 -5.17 15.06
N CYS A 259 9.80 -4.17 14.22
CA CYS A 259 9.89 -4.33 12.76
C CYS A 259 11.35 -4.57 12.31
N ARG A 260 12.33 -3.91 12.94
CA ARG A 260 13.74 -4.11 12.67
C ARG A 260 14.21 -5.53 13.06
N GLU A 261 13.82 -6.00 14.25
CA GLU A 261 14.11 -7.36 14.72
C GLU A 261 13.52 -8.43 13.78
N LYS A 262 12.31 -8.20 13.27
CA LYS A 262 11.66 -9.05 12.27
C LYS A 262 12.16 -8.85 10.84
N GLN A 263 13.20 -8.05 10.63
CA GLN A 263 13.84 -7.80 9.35
C GLN A 263 12.91 -7.27 8.25
N PHE A 264 11.90 -6.45 8.62
CA PHE A 264 11.16 -5.70 7.63
C PHE A 264 12.09 -4.71 6.91
N SER A 265 11.91 -4.57 5.60
CA SER A 265 12.80 -3.76 4.76
C SER A 265 12.62 -2.27 5.02
N THR A 266 11.40 -1.84 5.29
CA THR A 266 11.05 -0.47 5.70
C THR A 266 9.70 -0.45 6.43
N VAL A 267 9.29 0.76 6.87
CA VAL A 267 8.04 0.98 7.60
C VAL A 267 7.19 2.07 6.96
N ILE A 268 5.88 1.86 7.03
CA ILE A 268 4.84 2.86 6.81
C ILE A 268 4.36 3.25 8.21
N PHE A 269 4.63 4.50 8.63
CA PHE A 269 4.51 4.94 10.02
C PHE A 269 3.57 6.12 10.21
N GLU A 270 3.03 6.29 11.43
CA GLU A 270 2.25 7.45 11.84
C GLU A 270 2.39 7.72 13.33
N GLY A 271 2.20 8.96 13.77
CA GLY A 271 2.12 9.35 15.19
C GLY A 271 3.44 9.42 15.95
N PHE A 272 4.56 9.18 15.28
CA PHE A 272 5.92 9.39 15.79
C PHE A 272 6.86 9.73 14.62
N HIS A 273 8.11 10.07 14.89
CA HIS A 273 9.11 10.43 13.88
C HIS A 273 10.29 9.47 13.96
N PRO A 274 10.33 8.40 13.12
CA PRO A 274 11.48 7.51 13.09
C PRO A 274 12.74 8.26 12.67
N ASP A 275 13.85 7.98 13.33
CA ASP A 275 15.13 8.64 13.05
C ASP A 275 15.63 8.35 11.62
N ILE A 276 16.04 9.40 10.91
CA ILE A 276 16.67 9.34 9.59
C ILE A 276 18.14 9.70 9.78
N LYS A 277 19.01 8.70 9.88
CA LYS A 277 20.45 8.91 10.03
C LYS A 277 21.08 9.57 8.80
N GLU A 278 20.63 9.18 7.62
CA GLU A 278 21.03 9.74 6.31
C GLU A 278 19.83 9.79 5.40
N ILE A 279 19.68 10.86 4.62
CA ILE A 279 18.63 10.97 3.62
C ILE A 279 19.03 10.07 2.45
N PRO A 280 18.23 9.04 2.10
CA PRO A 280 18.55 8.16 0.99
C PRO A 280 18.54 8.91 -0.34
N ALA A 281 19.31 8.43 -1.31
CA ALA A 281 19.18 8.91 -2.69
C ALA A 281 17.77 8.64 -3.22
N LEU A 282 17.28 9.51 -4.11
CA LEU A 282 16.02 9.27 -4.79
C LEU A 282 16.15 8.03 -5.69
N PRO A 283 15.11 7.16 -5.72
CA PRO A 283 15.05 6.04 -6.65
C PRO A 283 15.07 6.52 -8.11
N GLU A 284 15.78 5.77 -8.97
CA GLU A 284 15.86 6.00 -10.42
C GLU A 284 14.60 5.55 -11.18
#